data_76af267d970e945b31c10e3ec23938f8
#
_entry.id   76af267d970e945b31c10e3ec23938f8
#
_cell.length_a   1.000
_cell.length_b   1.000
_cell.length_c   1.000
_cell.angle_alpha   90.00
_cell.angle_beta   90.00
_cell.angle_gamma   90.00
#
_symmetry.space_group_name_H-M   'P 1'
#
loop_
_entity.id
_entity.type
_entity.pdbx_description
1 polymer ?
#
loop_
_entity_poly.entity_id
_entity_poly.type
_entity_poly.pdbx_seq_one_letter_code
_entity_poly.pdbx_strand_id
1 'polypeptide(L)'
;GYIQIGWRYLESDGRKRPAEGSVSKALVPGEPGGQWYYFNSSGKARRAEVGSYKESEIDGHRYYFDANGVMATGWRCVREQAKPGDGTGISRFVYLGGKDEGMLKSQWLETEERPWDSPEWEQALSKEARRTKNASETAQTKEDMTRRFYLQHDGTPAFLSADAVQIWDAVTKLDGSYYFFDSYGVQQSGLMMLGKKVQAGAC
;
A
#
# COMPACT_ATOMS: atom_id res chain seq x y z
N GLY A 1 13.03 -34.23 8.82
CA GLY A 1 12.69 -33.39 7.71
C GLY A 1 11.41 -32.61 8.02
N TYR A 2 11.42 -31.31 7.85
CA TYR A 2 10.22 -30.49 8.03
C TYR A 2 9.29 -30.65 6.83
N ILE A 3 8.03 -31.02 7.07
CA ILE A 3 7.00 -31.02 6.01
C ILE A 3 6.55 -29.57 5.85
N GLN A 4 6.87 -28.95 4.73
CA GLN A 4 6.38 -27.62 4.39
C GLN A 4 4.92 -27.76 3.93
N ILE A 5 3.98 -27.45 4.83
CA ILE A 5 2.55 -27.43 4.51
C ILE A 5 2.27 -26.15 3.74
N GLY A 6 1.75 -26.26 2.53
CA GLY A 6 1.32 -25.13 1.70
C GLY A 6 0.05 -25.50 0.97
N TRP A 7 -0.78 -24.51 0.68
CA TRP A 7 -2.00 -24.71 -0.08
C TRP A 7 -1.71 -25.22 -1.48
N ARG A 8 -2.46 -26.23 -1.90
CA ARG A 8 -2.47 -26.75 -3.26
C ARG A 8 -3.90 -26.87 -3.72
N TYR A 9 -4.16 -26.42 -4.92
CA TYR A 9 -5.47 -26.63 -5.53
C TYR A 9 -5.53 -28.07 -6.06
N LEU A 10 -6.59 -28.79 -5.68
CA LEU A 10 -6.92 -30.10 -6.23
C LEU A 10 -8.23 -29.97 -7.00
N GLU A 11 -8.30 -30.62 -8.15
CA GLU A 11 -9.54 -30.81 -8.87
C GLU A 11 -10.47 -31.76 -8.10
N SER A 12 -11.74 -31.80 -8.48
CA SER A 12 -12.73 -32.68 -7.83
C SER A 12 -12.36 -34.18 -7.85
N ASP A 13 -11.47 -34.57 -8.76
CA ASP A 13 -10.92 -35.95 -8.86
C ASP A 13 -9.64 -36.14 -8.02
N GLY A 14 -9.24 -35.16 -7.23
CA GLY A 14 -8.05 -35.21 -6.38
C GLY A 14 -6.72 -34.98 -7.11
N ARG A 15 -6.74 -34.68 -8.40
CA ARG A 15 -5.53 -34.33 -9.16
C ARG A 15 -5.10 -32.90 -8.90
N LYS A 16 -3.79 -32.65 -8.92
CA LYS A 16 -3.26 -31.29 -8.87
C LYS A 16 -3.67 -30.55 -10.14
N ARG A 17 -4.31 -29.42 -9.97
CA ARG A 17 -4.57 -28.52 -11.08
C ARG A 17 -3.25 -27.93 -11.58
N PRO A 18 -2.87 -28.11 -12.84
CA PRO A 18 -1.85 -27.28 -13.45
C PRO A 18 -2.46 -25.88 -13.60
N ALA A 19 -1.93 -24.92 -12.87
CA ALA A 19 -2.34 -23.53 -13.04
C ALA A 19 -1.54 -22.95 -14.20
N GLU A 20 -2.17 -22.76 -15.34
CA GLU A 20 -1.66 -21.89 -16.38
C GLU A 20 -2.00 -20.45 -16.01
N GLY A 21 -1.00 -19.72 -15.50
CA GLY A 21 -0.88 -18.27 -15.57
C GLY A 21 -2.01 -17.36 -15.08
N SER A 22 -3.09 -17.84 -14.46
CA SER A 22 -4.21 -17.02 -14.04
C SER A 22 -4.38 -16.95 -12.53
N VAL A 23 -4.88 -15.83 -12.02
CA VAL A 23 -5.34 -15.71 -10.64
C VAL A 23 -6.54 -16.62 -10.44
N SER A 24 -6.35 -17.66 -9.65
CA SER A 24 -7.41 -18.63 -9.38
C SER A 24 -8.13 -18.30 -8.08
N LYS A 25 -9.47 -18.27 -8.15
CA LYS A 25 -10.29 -18.15 -6.96
C LYS A 25 -10.38 -19.50 -6.28
N ALA A 26 -9.89 -19.60 -5.06
CA ALA A 26 -10.11 -20.72 -4.18
C ALA A 26 -11.01 -20.28 -3.03
N LEU A 27 -12.14 -20.94 -2.85
CA LEU A 27 -12.96 -20.78 -1.65
C LEU A 27 -12.29 -21.57 -0.53
N VAL A 28 -11.89 -20.90 0.53
CA VAL A 28 -11.47 -21.56 1.77
C VAL A 28 -12.73 -22.03 2.49
N PRO A 29 -12.87 -23.30 2.85
CA PRO A 29 -14.02 -23.78 3.59
C PRO A 29 -14.24 -22.98 4.87
N GLY A 30 -15.44 -22.39 5.02
CA GLY A 30 -15.83 -21.59 6.18
C GLY A 30 -15.59 -20.08 6.06
N GLU A 31 -14.95 -19.59 5.00
CA GLU A 31 -14.74 -18.15 4.78
C GLU A 31 -15.81 -17.56 3.85
N PRO A 32 -16.60 -16.56 4.31
CA PRO A 32 -17.54 -15.85 3.45
C PRO A 32 -16.82 -15.07 2.33
N GLY A 33 -17.26 -15.24 1.11
CA GLY A 33 -16.74 -14.49 -0.05
C GLY A 33 -15.49 -15.08 -0.70
N GLY A 34 -14.83 -16.06 -0.09
CA GLY A 34 -13.62 -16.70 -0.62
C GLY A 34 -12.42 -15.77 -0.65
N GLN A 35 -11.26 -16.34 -0.90
CA GLN A 35 -9.99 -15.64 -1.03
C GLN A 35 -9.37 -15.95 -2.39
N TRP A 36 -8.50 -15.04 -2.88
CA TRP A 36 -7.82 -15.23 -4.15
C TRP A 36 -6.41 -15.76 -3.93
N TYR A 37 -6.04 -16.77 -4.70
CA TYR A 37 -4.72 -17.38 -4.71
C TYR A 37 -4.19 -17.46 -6.13
N TYR A 38 -2.88 -17.39 -6.27
CA TYR A 38 -2.21 -17.70 -7.53
C TYR A 38 -1.38 -18.97 -7.39
N PHE A 39 -1.68 -19.94 -8.23
CA PHE A 39 -0.97 -21.22 -8.27
C PHE A 39 -0.05 -21.28 -9.49
N ASN A 40 1.19 -21.68 -9.27
CA ASN A 40 2.10 -21.93 -10.37
C ASN A 40 1.74 -23.23 -11.11
N SER A 41 2.44 -23.52 -12.23
CA SER A 41 2.24 -24.73 -13.06
C SER A 41 2.35 -26.05 -12.30
N SER A 42 3.03 -26.07 -11.14
CA SER A 42 3.10 -27.23 -10.26
C SER A 42 1.95 -27.31 -9.23
N GLY A 43 0.97 -26.39 -9.31
CA GLY A 43 -0.15 -26.31 -8.38
C GLY A 43 0.21 -25.78 -7.00
N LYS A 44 1.39 -25.15 -6.82
CA LYS A 44 1.81 -24.57 -5.56
C LYS A 44 1.39 -23.10 -5.48
N ALA A 45 0.74 -22.71 -4.38
CA ALA A 45 0.38 -21.31 -4.17
C ALA A 45 1.61 -20.41 -4.07
N ARG A 46 1.53 -19.23 -4.70
CA ARG A 46 2.49 -18.15 -4.53
C ARG A 46 2.33 -17.59 -3.13
N ARG A 47 3.42 -17.50 -2.37
CA ARG A 47 3.39 -16.99 -0.99
C ARG A 47 4.69 -16.32 -0.62
N ALA A 48 4.62 -15.45 0.38
CA ALA A 48 5.76 -14.78 0.97
C ALA A 48 6.34 -15.53 2.19
N GLU A 49 7.41 -14.98 2.74
CA GLU A 49 7.82 -15.22 4.12
C GLU A 49 6.88 -14.49 5.09
N VAL A 50 6.82 -14.96 6.34
CA VAL A 50 6.01 -14.34 7.38
C VAL A 50 6.43 -12.88 7.58
N GLY A 51 5.46 -11.97 7.59
CA GLY A 51 5.69 -10.52 7.75
C GLY A 51 6.12 -9.79 6.48
N SER A 52 6.03 -10.43 5.31
CA SER A 52 6.32 -9.82 4.01
C SER A 52 5.24 -10.17 2.97
N TYR A 53 5.36 -9.59 1.78
CA TYR A 53 4.51 -9.90 0.63
C TYR A 53 5.33 -10.37 -0.56
N LYS A 54 4.82 -11.37 -1.28
CA LYS A 54 5.42 -11.85 -2.53
C LYS A 54 4.76 -11.18 -3.71
N GLU A 55 5.50 -10.33 -4.40
CA GLU A 55 5.07 -9.71 -5.64
C GLU A 55 5.01 -10.74 -6.78
N SER A 56 4.00 -10.61 -7.64
CA SER A 56 3.86 -11.35 -8.88
C SER A 56 3.15 -10.51 -9.93
N GLU A 57 3.68 -10.49 -11.13
CA GLU A 57 3.01 -9.92 -12.28
C GLU A 57 2.18 -11.00 -12.97
N ILE A 58 0.89 -10.74 -13.18
CA ILE A 58 -0.08 -11.64 -13.76
C ILE A 58 -0.96 -10.83 -14.70
N ASP A 59 -0.98 -11.18 -15.96
CA ASP A 59 -1.78 -10.52 -17.01
C ASP A 59 -1.58 -8.98 -17.06
N GLY A 60 -0.33 -8.53 -16.86
CA GLY A 60 0.04 -7.11 -16.88
C GLY A 60 -0.29 -6.33 -15.60
N HIS A 61 -0.90 -6.97 -14.62
CA HIS A 61 -1.19 -6.41 -13.30
C HIS A 61 -0.24 -6.96 -12.25
N ARG A 62 0.05 -6.16 -11.24
CA ARG A 62 0.95 -6.52 -10.15
C ARG A 62 0.14 -6.87 -8.90
N TYR A 63 0.34 -8.08 -8.40
CA TYR A 63 -0.34 -8.62 -7.22
C TYR A 63 0.65 -8.95 -6.12
N TYR A 64 0.16 -8.95 -4.89
CA TYR A 64 0.94 -9.27 -3.70
C TYR A 64 0.24 -10.36 -2.91
N PHE A 65 1.01 -11.34 -2.47
CA PHE A 65 0.52 -12.52 -1.73
C PHE A 65 1.19 -12.59 -0.37
N ASP A 66 0.43 -12.84 0.66
CA ASP A 66 0.93 -13.00 2.03
C ASP A 66 1.62 -14.37 2.26
N ALA A 67 2.01 -14.65 3.50
CA ALA A 67 2.65 -15.90 3.88
C ALA A 67 1.73 -17.13 3.74
N ASN A 68 0.42 -16.93 3.77
CA ASN A 68 -0.57 -17.97 3.55
C ASN A 68 -0.90 -18.18 2.06
N GLY A 69 -0.36 -17.31 1.19
CA GLY A 69 -0.66 -17.31 -0.24
C GLY A 69 -1.95 -16.59 -0.60
N VAL A 70 -2.53 -15.84 0.33
CA VAL A 70 -3.73 -15.04 0.08
C VAL A 70 -3.35 -13.76 -0.64
N MET A 71 -4.08 -13.42 -1.70
CA MET A 71 -3.94 -12.16 -2.41
C MET A 71 -4.31 -11.00 -1.49
N ALA A 72 -3.39 -10.08 -1.29
CA ALA A 72 -3.59 -8.89 -0.48
C ALA A 72 -4.41 -7.84 -1.22
N THR A 73 -5.24 -7.09 -0.48
CA THR A 73 -6.05 -5.96 -0.97
C THR A 73 -5.97 -4.79 0.02
N GLY A 74 -6.36 -3.58 -0.41
CA GLY A 74 -6.28 -2.38 0.41
C GLY A 74 -4.85 -1.88 0.59
N TRP A 75 -4.64 -1.02 1.60
CA TRP A 75 -3.31 -0.49 1.89
C TRP A 75 -2.37 -1.56 2.46
N ARG A 76 -1.18 -1.72 1.84
CA ARG A 76 -0.14 -2.66 2.30
C ARG A 76 1.24 -2.03 2.22
N CYS A 77 2.05 -2.29 3.25
CA CYS A 77 3.46 -1.94 3.26
C CYS A 77 4.26 -3.00 2.50
N VAL A 78 4.68 -2.68 1.29
CA VAL A 78 5.37 -3.64 0.41
C VAL A 78 6.84 -3.26 0.15
N ARG A 79 7.28 -2.08 0.60
CA ARG A 79 8.64 -1.60 0.42
C ARG A 79 9.41 -1.64 1.73
N GLU A 80 10.65 -2.08 1.69
CA GLU A 80 11.52 -2.12 2.86
C GLU A 80 11.96 -0.73 3.32
N GLN A 81 12.15 0.19 2.37
CA GLN A 81 12.65 1.53 2.65
C GLN A 81 11.69 2.60 2.13
N ALA A 82 11.58 3.68 2.90
CA ALA A 82 10.89 4.89 2.48
C ALA A 82 11.72 5.66 1.44
N LYS A 83 11.02 6.43 0.60
CA LYS A 83 11.68 7.35 -0.33
C LYS A 83 12.40 8.48 0.44
N PRO A 84 13.43 9.08 -0.14
CA PRO A 84 14.04 10.28 0.42
C PRO A 84 12.98 11.37 0.71
N GLY A 85 13.12 12.05 1.84
CA GLY A 85 12.20 13.07 2.29
C GLY A 85 10.86 12.56 2.85
N ASP A 86 10.63 11.26 2.87
CA ASP A 86 9.43 10.69 3.50
C ASP A 86 9.64 10.54 5.01
N GLY A 87 9.15 11.51 5.78
CA GLY A 87 9.22 11.50 7.23
C GLY A 87 8.21 10.57 7.92
N THR A 88 7.19 10.11 7.20
CA THR A 88 6.11 9.29 7.76
C THR A 88 6.20 7.81 7.42
N GLY A 89 6.90 7.46 6.35
CA GLY A 89 6.94 6.09 5.82
C GLY A 89 5.79 5.78 4.83
N ILE A 90 4.98 6.77 4.45
CA ILE A 90 3.85 6.57 3.54
C ILE A 90 4.27 6.03 2.17
N SER A 91 5.46 6.38 1.68
CA SER A 91 5.99 5.89 0.40
C SER A 91 6.36 4.40 0.40
N ARG A 92 6.26 3.73 1.54
CA ARG A 92 6.41 2.27 1.65
C ARG A 92 5.12 1.53 1.32
N PHE A 93 4.00 2.26 1.28
CA PHE A 93 2.68 1.71 1.05
C PHE A 93 2.26 1.81 -0.40
N VAL A 94 1.46 0.84 -0.82
CA VAL A 94 0.71 0.85 -2.08
C VAL A 94 -0.74 0.47 -1.79
N TYR A 95 -1.65 0.85 -2.66
CA TYR A 95 -3.03 0.38 -2.59
C TYR A 95 -3.26 -0.75 -3.59
N LEU A 96 -3.78 -1.85 -3.09
CA LEU A 96 -4.04 -3.07 -3.84
C LEU A 96 -5.55 -3.19 -4.07
N GLY A 97 -5.95 -3.11 -5.32
CA GLY A 97 -7.32 -3.31 -5.74
C GLY A 97 -7.75 -4.78 -5.73
N GLY A 98 -8.88 -5.05 -6.37
CA GLY A 98 -9.43 -6.40 -6.49
C GLY A 98 -8.65 -7.29 -7.46
N LYS A 99 -9.22 -8.47 -7.74
CA LYS A 99 -8.57 -9.48 -8.58
C LYS A 99 -8.29 -9.04 -10.02
N ASP A 100 -9.03 -8.07 -10.52
CA ASP A 100 -8.92 -7.58 -11.91
C ASP A 100 -8.11 -6.27 -11.98
N GLU A 101 -7.67 -5.72 -10.86
CA GLU A 101 -7.00 -4.43 -10.79
C GLU A 101 -5.53 -4.54 -10.34
N GLY A 102 -5.27 -5.41 -9.36
CA GLY A 102 -3.95 -5.51 -8.76
C GLY A 102 -3.51 -4.20 -8.08
N MET A 103 -2.22 -3.89 -8.10
CA MET A 103 -1.68 -2.65 -7.55
C MET A 103 -2.11 -1.45 -8.39
N LEU A 104 -2.82 -0.51 -7.78
CA LEU A 104 -3.23 0.74 -8.43
C LEU A 104 -2.02 1.67 -8.57
N LYS A 105 -1.93 2.36 -9.71
CA LYS A 105 -0.84 3.29 -10.04
C LYS A 105 -1.27 4.32 -11.08
N SER A 106 -0.59 5.47 -11.10
CA SER A 106 -0.84 6.57 -12.05
C SER A 106 -2.30 7.02 -12.09
N GLN A 107 -2.96 7.07 -10.91
CA GLN A 107 -4.37 7.41 -10.82
C GLN A 107 -4.74 8.00 -9.46
N TRP A 108 -5.89 8.65 -9.42
CA TRP A 108 -6.52 9.08 -8.20
C TRP A 108 -7.19 7.90 -7.49
N LEU A 109 -7.10 7.90 -6.18
CA LEU A 109 -7.81 6.98 -5.29
C LEU A 109 -8.64 7.79 -4.29
N GLU A 110 -9.92 7.54 -4.26
CA GLU A 110 -10.84 8.05 -3.23
C GLU A 110 -11.25 6.87 -2.36
N THR A 111 -10.96 6.95 -1.06
CA THR A 111 -11.22 5.87 -0.12
C THR A 111 -11.39 6.37 1.30
N GLU A 112 -12.17 5.65 2.09
CA GLU A 112 -12.26 5.82 3.54
C GLU A 112 -11.13 5.07 4.25
N GLU A 113 -10.54 4.05 3.61
CA GLU A 113 -9.41 3.30 4.15
C GLU A 113 -8.18 4.18 4.33
N ARG A 114 -7.48 3.99 5.41
CA ARG A 114 -6.28 4.76 5.78
C ARG A 114 -5.04 3.86 5.82
N PRO A 115 -3.92 4.29 5.23
CA PRO A 115 -2.67 3.51 5.32
C PRO A 115 -2.23 3.26 6.76
N TRP A 116 -2.49 4.24 7.65
CA TRP A 116 -2.12 4.17 9.07
C TRP A 116 -3.02 3.31 9.94
N ASP A 117 -4.10 2.74 9.40
CA ASP A 117 -4.91 1.71 10.05
C ASP A 117 -4.40 0.30 9.74
N SER A 118 -3.47 0.16 8.80
CA SER A 118 -2.91 -1.14 8.46
C SER A 118 -2.03 -1.68 9.59
N PRO A 119 -2.03 -2.99 9.82
CA PRO A 119 -1.17 -3.59 10.85
C PRO A 119 0.32 -3.33 10.66
N GLU A 120 0.73 -3.07 9.42
CA GLU A 120 2.12 -2.82 9.06
C GLU A 120 2.58 -1.40 9.36
N TRP A 121 1.67 -0.46 9.60
CA TRP A 121 2.00 0.95 9.81
C TRP A 121 2.96 1.18 10.97
N GLU A 122 2.70 0.56 12.09
CA GLU A 122 3.55 0.69 13.28
C GLU A 122 4.98 0.19 13.04
N GLN A 123 5.15 -0.83 12.18
CA GLN A 123 6.45 -1.36 11.81
C GLN A 123 7.16 -0.48 10.78
N ALA A 124 6.39 0.19 9.91
CA ALA A 124 6.91 1.05 8.86
C ALA A 124 7.40 2.40 9.38
N LEU A 125 6.82 2.89 10.48
CA LEU A 125 7.13 4.21 11.02
C LEU A 125 8.55 4.29 11.59
N SER A 126 9.26 5.35 11.23
CA SER A 126 10.47 5.75 11.95
C SER A 126 10.16 6.15 13.40
N LYS A 127 11.17 6.13 14.29
CA LYS A 127 11.00 6.59 15.69
C LYS A 127 10.50 8.05 15.77
N GLU A 128 10.89 8.88 14.82
CA GLU A 128 10.51 10.29 14.71
C GLU A 128 9.03 10.42 14.33
N ALA A 129 8.56 9.67 13.32
CA ALA A 129 7.18 9.66 12.90
C ALA A 129 6.23 9.13 13.98
N ARG A 130 6.66 8.18 14.81
CA ARG A 130 5.89 7.71 15.97
C ARG A 130 5.64 8.80 17.01
N ARG A 131 6.59 9.72 17.21
CA ARG A 131 6.42 10.87 18.12
C ARG A 131 5.45 11.91 17.56
N THR A 132 5.45 12.10 16.25
CA THR A 132 4.58 13.07 15.56
C THR A 132 3.14 12.58 15.43
N LYS A 133 2.92 11.25 15.44
CA LYS A 133 1.60 10.61 15.43
C LYS A 133 0.71 11.16 16.55
N ASN A 134 1.24 11.21 17.76
CA ASN A 134 0.47 11.66 18.95
C ASN A 134 0.05 13.14 18.89
N ALA A 135 0.72 13.96 18.08
CA ALA A 135 0.37 15.38 17.89
C ALA A 135 -0.61 15.59 16.73
N SER A 136 -0.58 14.72 15.72
CA SER A 136 -1.40 14.84 14.49
C SER A 136 -2.75 14.12 14.60
N GLU A 137 -2.89 13.12 15.46
CA GLU A 137 -4.14 12.37 15.66
C GLU A 137 -5.31 13.26 16.06
N THR A 138 -5.05 14.37 16.75
CA THR A 138 -6.09 15.34 17.16
C THR A 138 -6.73 16.11 16.00
N ALA A 139 -6.05 16.22 14.87
CA ALA A 139 -6.53 16.99 13.71
C ALA A 139 -7.17 16.11 12.61
N GLN A 140 -6.92 14.80 12.60
CA GLN A 140 -7.31 13.90 11.51
C GLN A 140 -8.38 12.86 11.89
N THR A 141 -8.92 12.89 13.09
CA THR A 141 -9.91 11.93 13.62
C THR A 141 -11.35 12.23 13.21
N LYS A 142 -11.61 12.56 11.96
CA LYS A 142 -12.95 12.32 11.41
C LYS A 142 -12.94 10.95 10.78
N GLU A 143 -13.42 9.98 11.52
CA GLU A 143 -13.39 8.55 11.16
C GLU A 143 -14.10 8.23 9.84
N ASP A 144 -15.04 9.07 9.39
CA ASP A 144 -15.92 8.83 8.23
C ASP A 144 -15.62 9.73 7.02
N MET A 145 -14.38 10.21 6.86
CA MET A 145 -14.07 11.07 5.71
C MET A 145 -13.40 10.28 4.59
N THR A 146 -14.03 10.26 3.42
CA THR A 146 -13.36 9.88 2.17
C THR A 146 -12.13 10.78 1.97
N ARG A 147 -10.99 10.14 1.77
CA ARG A 147 -9.70 10.78 1.51
C ARG A 147 -9.31 10.56 0.08
N ARG A 148 -8.60 11.53 -0.47
CA ARG A 148 -8.15 11.49 -1.85
C ARG A 148 -6.63 11.42 -1.89
N PHE A 149 -6.12 10.40 -2.59
CA PHE A 149 -4.69 10.16 -2.82
C PHE A 149 -4.41 10.19 -4.32
N TYR A 150 -3.19 10.52 -4.70
CA TYR A 150 -2.72 10.25 -6.04
C TYR A 150 -1.63 9.17 -5.97
N LEU A 151 -1.90 8.04 -6.60
CA LEU A 151 -0.95 6.93 -6.68
C LEU A 151 -0.01 7.16 -7.86
N GLN A 152 1.27 7.31 -7.56
CA GLN A 152 2.30 7.56 -8.56
C GLN A 152 2.51 6.35 -9.49
N HIS A 153 3.36 6.50 -10.49
CA HIS A 153 3.66 5.42 -11.45
C HIS A 153 4.16 4.13 -10.79
N ASP A 154 4.83 4.23 -9.67
CA ASP A 154 5.33 3.09 -8.89
C ASP A 154 4.32 2.56 -7.85
N GLY A 155 3.10 3.09 -7.83
CA GLY A 155 2.00 2.73 -6.93
C GLY A 155 2.03 3.42 -5.57
N THR A 156 3.10 4.16 -5.23
CA THR A 156 3.17 4.86 -3.94
C THR A 156 2.36 6.16 -3.98
N PRO A 157 1.77 6.60 -2.85
CA PRO A 157 1.10 7.89 -2.80
C PRO A 157 2.07 9.06 -3.04
N ALA A 158 1.58 10.12 -3.68
CA ALA A 158 2.24 11.41 -3.65
C ALA A 158 2.18 11.97 -2.21
N PHE A 159 3.23 12.60 -1.71
CA PHE A 159 3.32 13.11 -0.35
C PHE A 159 4.17 14.37 -0.26
N LEU A 160 3.96 15.16 0.79
CA LEU A 160 4.81 16.29 1.11
C LEU A 160 6.14 15.79 1.67
N SER A 161 7.23 16.11 0.97
CA SER A 161 8.58 15.80 1.43
C SER A 161 8.95 16.66 2.65
N ALA A 162 9.57 16.02 3.65
CA ALA A 162 10.17 16.74 4.79
C ALA A 162 11.35 17.64 4.37
N ASP A 163 11.94 17.38 3.20
CA ASP A 163 13.05 18.13 2.63
C ASP A 163 12.57 19.33 1.79
N ALA A 164 11.25 19.54 1.64
CA ALA A 164 10.69 20.66 0.91
C ALA A 164 11.11 21.99 1.58
N VAL A 165 11.86 22.83 0.86
CA VAL A 165 12.39 24.11 1.35
C VAL A 165 11.57 25.28 0.82
N GLN A 166 11.04 25.13 -0.40
CA GLN A 166 10.27 26.16 -1.08
C GLN A 166 8.84 25.68 -1.35
N ILE A 167 7.95 26.63 -1.58
CA ILE A 167 6.54 26.32 -1.93
C ILE A 167 6.44 25.36 -3.10
N TRP A 168 7.27 25.51 -4.10
CA TRP A 168 7.25 24.68 -5.30
C TRP A 168 7.68 23.23 -5.05
N ASP A 169 8.45 23.00 -3.99
CA ASP A 169 8.84 21.64 -3.58
C ASP A 169 7.68 20.90 -2.88
N ALA A 170 6.68 21.65 -2.42
CA ALA A 170 5.51 21.13 -1.71
C ALA A 170 4.33 20.79 -2.65
N VAL A 171 4.40 21.16 -3.93
CA VAL A 171 3.32 20.91 -4.89
C VAL A 171 3.67 19.82 -5.87
N THR A 172 2.68 19.01 -6.20
CA THR A 172 2.77 17.98 -7.25
C THR A 172 1.99 18.44 -8.47
N LYS A 173 2.63 18.50 -9.64
CA LYS A 173 1.98 18.85 -10.90
C LYS A 173 1.44 17.58 -11.56
N LEU A 174 0.11 17.54 -11.78
CA LEU A 174 -0.59 16.45 -12.43
C LEU A 174 -1.52 17.03 -13.49
N ASP A 175 -1.42 16.54 -14.72
CA ASP A 175 -2.27 16.94 -15.84
C ASP A 175 -2.43 18.45 -16.03
N GLY A 176 -1.33 19.19 -15.82
CA GLY A 176 -1.31 20.64 -15.95
C GLY A 176 -1.76 21.43 -14.72
N SER A 177 -2.33 20.78 -13.73
CA SER A 177 -2.78 21.37 -12.46
C SER A 177 -1.81 21.08 -11.31
N TYR A 178 -1.83 21.93 -10.28
CA TYR A 178 -0.99 21.77 -9.10
C TYR A 178 -1.83 21.33 -7.92
N TYR A 179 -1.33 20.34 -7.19
CA TYR A 179 -1.99 19.72 -6.04
C TYR A 179 -1.07 19.71 -4.83
N PHE A 180 -1.66 19.88 -3.65
CA PHE A 180 -0.99 19.71 -2.38
C PHE A 180 -1.40 18.39 -1.74
N PHE A 181 -0.41 17.70 -1.21
CA PHE A 181 -0.60 16.53 -0.37
C PHE A 181 0.04 16.82 0.98
N ASP A 182 -0.51 16.28 2.05
CA ASP A 182 0.18 16.27 3.34
C ASP A 182 1.29 15.21 3.39
N SER A 183 1.98 15.12 4.51
CA SER A 183 3.04 14.13 4.71
C SER A 183 2.54 12.69 4.77
N TYR A 184 1.24 12.48 4.87
CA TYR A 184 0.58 11.18 4.84
C TYR A 184 -0.03 10.85 3.46
N GLY A 185 0.18 11.70 2.48
CA GLY A 185 -0.29 11.51 1.11
C GLY A 185 -1.73 11.91 0.86
N VAL A 186 -2.41 12.52 1.81
CA VAL A 186 -3.79 12.99 1.63
C VAL A 186 -3.82 14.32 0.89
N GLN A 187 -4.59 14.40 -0.19
CA GLN A 187 -4.79 15.65 -0.90
C GLN A 187 -5.43 16.70 0.02
N GLN A 188 -4.85 17.88 0.02
CA GLN A 188 -5.34 19.00 0.77
C GLN A 188 -6.15 19.95 -0.12
N SER A 189 -7.19 20.58 0.45
CA SER A 189 -8.04 21.57 -0.20
C SER A 189 -8.35 22.71 0.73
N GLY A 190 -8.73 23.88 0.17
CA GLY A 190 -9.07 25.07 0.93
C GLY A 190 -7.89 26.03 1.10
N LEU A 191 -8.03 26.98 2.03
CA LEU A 191 -6.99 27.96 2.32
C LEU A 191 -5.90 27.32 3.19
N MET A 192 -4.68 27.26 2.67
CA MET A 192 -3.53 26.70 3.36
C MET A 192 -2.47 27.78 3.57
N MET A 193 -1.91 27.84 4.79
CA MET A 193 -0.74 28.66 5.07
C MET A 193 0.52 27.84 4.80
N LEU A 194 1.27 28.23 3.78
CA LEU A 194 2.56 27.61 3.44
C LEU A 194 3.66 28.46 4.09
N GLY A 195 4.19 27.97 5.18
CA GLY A 195 5.27 28.61 5.92
C GLY A 195 6.65 28.16 5.46
N LYS A 196 7.59 29.09 5.32
CA LYS A 196 9.00 28.77 5.16
C LYS A 196 9.53 28.24 6.50
N LYS A 197 10.19 27.07 6.48
CA LYS A 197 10.93 26.57 7.66
C LYS A 197 12.09 27.55 7.91
N VAL A 198 11.96 28.43 8.90
CA VAL A 198 13.05 29.28 9.33
C VAL A 198 13.99 28.39 10.15
N GLN A 199 15.20 28.14 9.65
CA GLN A 199 16.26 27.62 10.52
C GLN A 199 16.49 28.64 11.62
N ALA A 200 16.26 28.25 12.86
CA ALA A 200 16.72 29.03 14.00
C ALA A 200 18.23 29.15 13.85
N GLY A 201 18.70 30.34 13.54
CA GLY A 201 20.12 30.62 13.48
C GLY A 201 20.72 30.28 14.84
N ALA A 202 21.79 29.49 14.83
CA ALA A 202 22.63 29.37 16.00
C ALA A 202 23.18 30.76 16.32
N CYS A 203 22.81 31.29 17.49
CA CYS A 203 23.52 32.38 18.13
C CYS A 203 24.80 31.88 18.74
#